data_dd9cdff10c42443d7782d78d8f536a5d
#
_entry.id   dd9cdff10c42443d7782d78d8f536a5d
#
_cell.length_a   1.000
_cell.length_b   1.000
_cell.length_c   1.000
_cell.angle_alpha   90.00
_cell.angle_beta   90.00
_cell.angle_gamma   90.00
#
_symmetry.space_group_name_H-M   'P 1'
#
loop_
_entity.id
_entity.type
_entity.pdbx_description
1 polymer ?
#
loop_
_entity_poly.entity_id
_entity_poly.type
_entity_poly.pdbx_seq_one_letter_code
_entity_poly.pdbx_strand_id
1 'polypeptide(L)'
;MILSRIQKISIAFFICSLLPSYLIAQWRHEANSVAISNEFAQEKNLHLSADKLLLNCERNEKKDNDHYSANHQICEQGLQEHELTTHAMDGLRQDKVRNETRWYRNFFLSVLLFNLLAVVVYKGIAFLRRDDN
;
A
#
# COMPACT_ATOMS: atom_id res chain seq x y z
N MET A 1 44.64 -4.29 5.33
CA MET A 1 44.04 -3.07 5.93
C MET A 1 43.28 -3.47 7.18
N ILE A 2 43.79 -3.18 8.39
CA ILE A 2 43.16 -3.58 9.66
C ILE A 2 42.10 -2.56 10.00
N LEU A 3 40.82 -2.93 9.88
CA LEU A 3 39.71 -2.09 10.30
C LEU A 3 39.85 -1.72 11.78
N SER A 4 39.67 -0.44 12.11
CA SER A 4 39.65 0.02 13.50
C SER A 4 38.51 -0.65 14.28
N ARG A 5 38.63 -0.78 15.62
CA ARG A 5 37.56 -1.34 16.46
C ARG A 5 36.21 -0.66 16.23
N ILE A 6 36.21 0.64 16.03
CA ILE A 6 35.01 1.45 15.76
C ILE A 6 34.34 1.04 14.45
N GLN A 7 35.12 0.81 13.40
CA GLN A 7 34.60 0.37 12.11
C GLN A 7 33.96 -1.03 12.18
N LYS A 8 34.58 -1.96 12.93
CA LYS A 8 34.01 -3.32 13.11
C LYS A 8 32.66 -3.26 13.85
N ILE A 9 32.55 -2.45 14.90
CA ILE A 9 31.30 -2.26 15.65
C ILE A 9 30.23 -1.61 14.75
N SER A 10 30.59 -0.59 13.98
CA SER A 10 29.66 0.07 13.06
C SER A 10 29.12 -0.87 11.99
N ILE A 11 29.99 -1.73 11.43
CA ILE A 11 29.57 -2.74 10.44
C ILE A 11 28.64 -3.78 11.08
N ALA A 12 28.97 -4.26 12.28
CA ALA A 12 28.12 -5.21 13.00
C ALA A 12 26.73 -4.62 13.29
N PHE A 13 26.66 -3.37 13.75
CA PHE A 13 25.40 -2.66 13.97
C PHE A 13 24.58 -2.49 12.69
N PHE A 14 25.25 -2.13 11.60
CA PHE A 14 24.59 -1.99 10.31
C PHE A 14 23.97 -3.32 9.87
N ILE A 15 24.71 -4.42 9.94
CA ILE A 15 24.21 -5.76 9.60
C ILE A 15 23.04 -6.15 10.52
N CYS A 16 23.14 -5.92 11.82
CA CYS A 16 22.07 -6.22 12.76
C CYS A 16 20.81 -5.37 12.56
N SER A 17 20.93 -4.17 11.97
CA SER A 17 19.77 -3.33 11.66
C SER A 17 19.00 -3.76 10.43
N LEU A 18 19.60 -4.56 9.54
CA LEU A 18 18.97 -5.00 8.29
C LEU A 18 17.77 -5.92 8.56
N LEU A 19 17.91 -6.86 9.50
CA LEU A 19 16.87 -7.84 9.79
C LEU A 19 15.58 -7.21 10.37
N PRO A 20 15.62 -6.38 11.44
CA PRO A 20 14.42 -5.73 11.93
C PRO A 20 13.84 -4.74 10.92
N SER A 21 14.67 -4.05 10.13
CA SER A 21 14.20 -3.15 9.07
C SER A 21 13.45 -3.91 7.98
N TYR A 22 13.96 -5.09 7.59
CA TYR A 22 13.28 -5.97 6.65
C TYR A 22 11.92 -6.42 7.18
N LEU A 23 11.86 -6.88 8.44
CA LEU A 23 10.62 -7.36 9.06
C LEU A 23 9.56 -6.24 9.13
N ILE A 24 9.94 -5.01 9.50
CA ILE A 24 9.03 -3.87 9.55
C ILE A 24 8.53 -3.51 8.14
N ALA A 25 9.43 -3.47 7.15
CA ALA A 25 9.05 -3.18 5.77
C ALA A 25 8.12 -4.25 5.21
N GLN A 26 8.40 -5.52 5.48
CA GLN A 26 7.59 -6.66 5.06
C GLN A 26 6.20 -6.62 5.71
N TRP A 27 6.14 -6.44 7.03
CA TRP A 27 4.87 -6.36 7.76
C TRP A 27 3.97 -5.22 7.22
N ARG A 28 4.54 -4.04 7.00
CA ARG A 28 3.80 -2.90 6.41
C ARG A 28 3.34 -3.17 4.98
N HIS A 29 4.18 -3.83 4.20
CA HIS A 29 3.85 -4.19 2.82
C HIS A 29 2.68 -5.18 2.78
N GLU A 30 2.70 -6.22 3.61
CA GLU A 30 1.64 -7.22 3.72
C GLU A 30 0.34 -6.60 4.20
N ALA A 31 0.36 -5.78 5.26
CA ALA A 31 -0.83 -5.10 5.76
C ALA A 31 -1.48 -4.21 4.69
N ASN A 32 -0.70 -3.44 3.95
CA ASN A 32 -1.20 -2.62 2.86
C ASN A 32 -1.71 -3.46 1.68
N SER A 33 -1.02 -4.56 1.36
CA SER A 33 -1.42 -5.46 0.27
C SER A 33 -2.76 -6.13 0.55
N VAL A 34 -3.00 -6.55 1.80
CA VAL A 34 -4.30 -7.14 2.22
C VAL A 34 -5.40 -6.09 2.14
N ALA A 35 -5.16 -4.85 2.61
CA ALA A 35 -6.13 -3.77 2.53
C ALA A 35 -6.52 -3.48 1.06
N ILE A 36 -5.55 -3.27 0.18
CA ILE A 36 -5.77 -3.02 -1.25
C ILE A 36 -6.51 -4.20 -1.91
N SER A 37 -6.16 -5.44 -1.54
CA SER A 37 -6.82 -6.63 -2.09
C SER A 37 -8.28 -6.72 -1.68
N ASN A 38 -8.62 -6.38 -0.43
CA ASN A 38 -10.00 -6.39 0.07
C ASN A 38 -10.84 -5.29 -0.61
N GLU A 39 -10.29 -4.08 -0.74
CA GLU A 39 -10.94 -2.98 -1.46
C GLU A 39 -11.17 -3.34 -2.92
N PHE A 40 -10.17 -3.92 -3.58
CA PHE A 40 -10.29 -4.38 -4.97
C PHE A 40 -11.37 -5.45 -5.15
N ALA A 41 -11.49 -6.40 -4.20
CA ALA A 41 -12.54 -7.41 -4.24
C ALA A 41 -13.94 -6.80 -4.08
N GLN A 42 -14.07 -5.79 -3.23
CA GLN A 42 -15.32 -5.05 -3.03
C GLN A 42 -15.72 -4.27 -4.29
N GLU A 43 -14.81 -3.49 -4.86
CA GLU A 43 -15.03 -2.73 -6.10
C GLU A 43 -15.35 -3.64 -7.29
N LYS A 44 -14.70 -4.78 -7.39
CA LYS A 44 -14.99 -5.78 -8.41
C LYS A 44 -16.42 -6.31 -8.29
N ASN A 45 -16.91 -6.54 -7.08
CA ASN A 45 -18.31 -6.99 -6.87
C ASN A 45 -19.31 -5.90 -7.27
N LEU A 46 -19.02 -4.63 -6.95
CA LEU A 46 -19.85 -3.49 -7.38
C LEU A 46 -19.86 -3.36 -8.90
N HIS A 47 -18.71 -3.47 -9.54
CA HIS A 47 -18.57 -3.45 -10.99
C HIS A 47 -19.38 -4.55 -11.66
N LEU A 48 -19.32 -5.79 -11.14
CA LEU A 48 -20.13 -6.91 -11.64
C LEU A 48 -21.64 -6.68 -11.46
N SER A 49 -22.06 -5.98 -10.41
CA SER A 49 -23.47 -5.62 -10.22
C SER A 49 -23.93 -4.55 -11.23
N ALA A 50 -23.10 -3.54 -11.48
CA ALA A 50 -23.33 -2.53 -12.51
C ALA A 50 -23.42 -3.14 -13.91
N ASP A 51 -22.54 -4.06 -14.25
CA ASP A 51 -22.60 -4.80 -15.52
C ASP A 51 -23.92 -5.57 -15.69
N LYS A 52 -24.39 -6.22 -14.62
CA LYS A 52 -25.69 -6.93 -14.68
C LYS A 52 -26.86 -5.96 -14.88
N LEU A 53 -26.81 -4.78 -14.27
CA LEU A 53 -27.82 -3.74 -14.49
C LEU A 53 -27.82 -3.26 -15.93
N LEU A 54 -26.65 -3.01 -16.53
CA LEU A 54 -26.50 -2.59 -17.91
C LEU A 54 -27.02 -3.66 -18.88
N LEU A 55 -26.67 -4.93 -18.65
CA LEU A 55 -27.18 -6.06 -19.48
C LEU A 55 -28.71 -6.18 -19.39
N ASN A 56 -29.29 -5.95 -18.22
CA ASN A 56 -30.76 -5.95 -18.06
C ASN A 56 -31.40 -4.75 -18.78
N CYS A 57 -30.76 -3.58 -18.73
CA CYS A 57 -31.19 -2.41 -19.49
C CYS A 57 -31.26 -2.68 -20.97
N GLU A 58 -30.17 -3.18 -21.55
CA GLU A 58 -30.08 -3.49 -22.99
C GLU A 58 -31.14 -4.52 -23.43
N ARG A 59 -31.44 -5.48 -22.53
CA ARG A 59 -32.47 -6.48 -22.80
C ARG A 59 -33.89 -5.90 -22.75
N ASN A 60 -34.14 -4.94 -21.85
CA ASN A 60 -35.45 -4.32 -21.67
C ASN A 60 -35.72 -3.26 -22.75
N GLU A 61 -34.73 -2.50 -23.19
CA GLU A 61 -34.85 -1.58 -24.34
C GLU A 61 -35.32 -2.28 -25.62
N LYS A 62 -34.90 -3.51 -25.82
CA LYS A 62 -35.33 -4.33 -26.99
C LYS A 62 -36.76 -4.84 -26.86
N LYS A 63 -37.40 -4.76 -25.69
CA LYS A 63 -38.67 -5.43 -25.41
C LYS A 63 -39.86 -4.49 -25.21
N ASP A 64 -39.66 -3.25 -24.84
CA ASP A 64 -40.75 -2.37 -24.38
C ASP A 64 -40.59 -0.93 -24.87
N ASN A 65 -41.41 -0.49 -25.78
CA ASN A 65 -41.48 0.88 -26.28
C ASN A 65 -42.28 1.84 -25.33
N ASP A 66 -43.02 1.33 -24.36
CA ASP A 66 -43.96 2.16 -23.54
C ASP A 66 -43.42 2.65 -22.20
N HIS A 67 -42.35 2.09 -21.66
CA HIS A 67 -41.74 2.52 -20.38
C HIS A 67 -40.38 3.19 -20.53
N TYR A 68 -40.18 3.96 -21.58
CA TYR A 68 -38.92 4.57 -21.96
C TYR A 68 -38.26 5.43 -20.86
N SER A 69 -39.05 6.18 -20.06
CA SER A 69 -38.46 7.13 -19.11
C SER A 69 -37.87 6.47 -17.84
N ALA A 70 -38.55 5.47 -17.27
CA ALA A 70 -38.08 4.81 -16.05
C ALA A 70 -36.88 3.88 -16.33
N ASN A 71 -36.91 3.17 -17.46
CA ASN A 71 -35.80 2.32 -17.89
C ASN A 71 -34.56 3.13 -18.24
N HIS A 72 -34.71 4.31 -18.86
CA HIS A 72 -33.61 5.20 -19.19
C HIS A 72 -32.85 5.68 -17.94
N GLN A 73 -33.59 6.06 -16.89
CA GLN A 73 -32.98 6.51 -15.63
C GLN A 73 -32.16 5.40 -14.92
N ILE A 74 -32.65 4.16 -14.93
CA ILE A 74 -31.95 3.01 -14.37
C ILE A 74 -30.69 2.69 -15.18
N CYS A 75 -30.78 2.81 -16.50
CA CYS A 75 -29.64 2.58 -17.39
C CYS A 75 -28.55 3.64 -17.22
N GLU A 76 -28.93 4.91 -17.06
CA GLU A 76 -28.01 6.01 -16.81
C GLU A 76 -27.29 5.85 -15.47
N GLN A 77 -28.02 5.44 -14.42
CA GLN A 77 -27.41 5.11 -13.12
C GLN A 77 -26.43 3.93 -13.26
N GLY A 78 -26.79 2.86 -13.93
CA GLY A 78 -25.92 1.71 -14.17
C GLY A 78 -24.64 2.11 -14.91
N LEU A 79 -24.73 2.99 -15.90
CA LEU A 79 -23.58 3.50 -16.64
C LEU A 79 -22.65 4.33 -15.75
N GLN A 80 -23.22 5.19 -14.95
CA GLN A 80 -22.45 6.03 -14.00
C GLN A 80 -21.75 5.18 -12.94
N GLU A 81 -22.43 4.18 -12.36
CA GLU A 81 -21.81 3.25 -11.42
C GLU A 81 -20.69 2.42 -12.05
N HIS A 82 -20.88 1.95 -13.29
CA HIS A 82 -19.85 1.24 -14.03
C HIS A 82 -18.60 2.08 -14.27
N GLU A 83 -18.77 3.34 -14.66
CA GLU A 83 -17.65 4.26 -14.88
C GLU A 83 -16.92 4.57 -13.58
N LEU A 84 -17.64 4.86 -12.48
CA LEU A 84 -17.07 5.11 -11.17
C LEU A 84 -16.26 3.90 -10.65
N THR A 85 -16.80 2.69 -10.75
CA THR A 85 -16.11 1.47 -10.29
C THR A 85 -14.90 1.14 -11.16
N THR A 86 -14.94 1.44 -12.45
CA THR A 86 -13.80 1.28 -13.35
C THR A 86 -12.64 2.19 -12.94
N HIS A 87 -12.93 3.48 -12.68
CA HIS A 87 -11.93 4.43 -12.21
C HIS A 87 -11.37 4.04 -10.82
N ALA A 88 -12.23 3.56 -9.91
CA ALA A 88 -11.79 3.09 -8.59
C ALA A 88 -10.84 1.88 -8.71
N MET A 89 -11.15 0.90 -9.55
CA MET A 89 -10.28 -0.26 -9.78
C MET A 89 -8.94 0.12 -10.40
N ASP A 90 -8.91 1.07 -11.32
CA ASP A 90 -7.66 1.56 -11.91
C ASP A 90 -6.81 2.29 -10.89
N GLY A 91 -7.42 3.08 -9.99
CA GLY A 91 -6.76 3.70 -8.85
C GLY A 91 -6.11 2.66 -7.93
N LEU A 92 -6.84 1.62 -7.55
CA LEU A 92 -6.35 0.53 -6.69
C LEU A 92 -5.23 -0.27 -7.36
N ARG A 93 -5.28 -0.45 -8.68
CA ARG A 93 -4.19 -1.08 -9.44
C ARG A 93 -2.92 -0.25 -9.38
N GLN A 94 -3.03 1.08 -9.51
CA GLN A 94 -1.89 1.99 -9.34
C GLN A 94 -1.35 1.98 -7.91
N ASP A 95 -2.22 1.91 -6.89
CA ASP A 95 -1.80 1.83 -5.50
C ASP A 95 -1.07 0.53 -5.18
N LYS A 96 -1.44 -0.58 -5.81
CA LYS A 96 -0.69 -1.84 -5.71
C LYS A 96 0.75 -1.67 -6.22
N VAL A 97 0.95 -1.10 -7.40
CA VAL A 97 2.28 -0.83 -7.95
C VAL A 97 3.07 0.14 -7.05
N ARG A 98 2.40 1.19 -6.55
CA ARG A 98 3.00 2.15 -5.63
C ARG A 98 3.39 1.52 -4.29
N ASN A 99 2.64 0.52 -3.80
CA ASN A 99 2.95 -0.19 -2.57
C ASN A 99 4.27 -0.99 -2.67
N GLU A 100 4.55 -1.60 -3.83
CA GLU A 100 5.82 -2.28 -4.09
C GLU A 100 7.01 -1.29 -4.02
N THR A 101 6.86 -0.10 -4.62
CA THR A 101 7.90 0.94 -4.55
C THR A 101 8.07 1.49 -3.12
N ARG A 102 6.98 1.62 -2.36
CA ARG A 102 7.00 2.07 -0.97
C ARG A 102 7.73 1.10 -0.04
N TRP A 103 7.76 -0.20 -0.36
CA TRP A 103 8.49 -1.20 0.42
C TRP A 103 9.99 -0.83 0.51
N TYR A 104 10.63 -0.58 -0.63
CA TYR A 104 12.05 -0.17 -0.67
C TYR A 104 12.30 1.10 0.16
N ARG A 105 11.46 2.11 -0.01
CA ARG A 105 11.57 3.36 0.75
C ARG A 105 11.45 3.11 2.25
N ASN A 106 10.49 2.33 2.69
CA ASN A 106 10.28 2.01 4.09
C ASN A 106 11.44 1.21 4.67
N PHE A 107 12.00 0.27 3.91
CA PHE A 107 13.18 -0.50 4.28
C PHE A 107 14.39 0.42 4.52
N PHE A 108 14.74 1.26 3.54
CA PHE A 108 15.88 2.17 3.66
C PHE A 108 15.71 3.18 4.78
N LEU A 109 14.50 3.76 4.96
CA LEU A 109 14.21 4.67 6.06
C LEU A 109 14.37 3.99 7.42
N SER A 110 13.93 2.74 7.56
CA SER A 110 14.08 1.98 8.80
C SER A 110 15.55 1.69 9.09
N VAL A 111 16.34 1.28 8.10
CA VAL A 111 17.79 1.07 8.25
C VAL A 111 18.47 2.36 8.72
N LEU A 112 18.16 3.49 8.11
CA LEU A 112 18.72 4.78 8.46
C LEU A 112 18.36 5.18 9.89
N LEU A 113 17.10 4.99 10.29
CA LEU A 113 16.60 5.32 11.62
C LEU A 113 17.28 4.46 12.69
N PHE A 114 17.44 3.17 12.49
CA PHE A 114 18.15 2.29 13.42
C PHE A 114 19.61 2.67 13.57
N ASN A 115 20.29 3.02 12.48
CA ASN A 115 21.68 3.45 12.53
C ASN A 115 21.84 4.80 13.27
N LEU A 116 20.92 5.76 13.05
CA LEU A 116 20.91 7.03 13.80
C LEU A 116 20.70 6.80 15.29
N LEU A 117 19.73 5.95 15.67
CA LEU A 117 19.50 5.57 17.06
C LEU A 117 20.74 4.96 17.70
N ALA A 118 21.41 4.05 16.99
CA ALA A 118 22.65 3.44 17.48
C ALA A 118 23.76 4.48 17.76
N VAL A 119 23.91 5.48 16.89
CA VAL A 119 24.87 6.57 17.09
C VAL A 119 24.53 7.43 18.31
N VAL A 120 23.23 7.75 18.49
CA VAL A 120 22.76 8.54 19.65
C VAL A 120 23.00 7.79 20.95
N VAL A 121 22.65 6.50 21.00
CA VAL A 121 22.87 5.65 22.18
C VAL A 121 24.35 5.53 22.48
N TYR A 122 25.20 5.29 21.48
CA TYR A 122 26.65 5.20 21.66
C TYR A 122 27.24 6.49 22.22
N LYS A 123 26.85 7.65 21.66
CA LYS A 123 27.31 8.95 22.17
C LYS A 123 26.79 9.24 23.60
N GLY A 124 25.54 8.88 23.87
CA GLY A 124 24.95 9.02 25.22
C GLY A 124 25.70 8.21 26.27
N ILE A 125 26.03 6.95 25.99
CA ILE A 125 26.81 6.08 26.88
C ILE A 125 28.25 6.63 27.07
N ALA A 126 28.86 7.11 25.97
CA ALA A 126 30.20 7.69 26.04
C ALA A 126 30.23 8.99 26.89
N PHE A 127 29.18 9.79 26.84
CA PHE A 127 29.03 10.99 27.64
C PHE A 127 28.89 10.65 29.13
N LEU A 128 27.99 9.72 29.50
CA LEU A 128 27.79 9.28 30.88
C LEU A 128 29.06 8.70 31.50
N ARG A 129 29.85 7.93 30.73
CA ARG A 129 31.12 7.37 31.20
C ARG A 129 32.20 8.43 31.44
N ARG A 130 32.08 9.60 30.85
CA ARG A 130 33.06 10.69 31.01
C ARG A 130 32.84 11.47 32.28
N ASP A 131 31.61 11.51 32.81
CA ASP A 131 31.27 12.23 34.05
C ASP A 131 31.58 11.38 35.30
N ASP A 132 31.83 10.05 35.15
CA ASP A 132 32.18 9.15 36.26
C ASP A 132 33.71 9.06 36.56
N ASN A 133 34.55 9.78 35.80
CA ASN A 133 36.01 9.87 36.01
C ASN A 133 36.44 11.30 36.35
#